data_c1f1d5aae02ae0d010210308989b2655
#
_entry.id   c1f1d5aae02ae0d010210308989b2655
#
_cell.length_a   1.000
_cell.length_b   1.000
_cell.length_c   1.000
_cell.angle_alpha   90.00
_cell.angle_beta   90.00
_cell.angle_gamma   90.00
#
_symmetry.space_group_name_H-M   'P 1'
#
loop_
_entity.id
_entity.type
_entity.pdbx_description
1 polymer ?
#
loop_
_entity_poly.entity_id
_entity_poly.type
_entity_poly.pdbx_seq_one_letter_code
_entity_poly.pdbx_strand_id
1 'polypeptide(L)'
;MIESDIVVVGGGPAGMAAALQAAKSGYSVTLVAPSGTFLESDDRTTALMMPGTDLLAELGAWEHIEADATPMTTMRLIDGTRRLIRAPTVTFEAYEIDQPAFGYNIVNRSLNAALLKAVEAQPAIRVVDSMASSTSWGPDHATVLLANNEILQARLVVASDGVNSLLRESASIGTRRWGYPQTAIVLSFEHSRDHGFVSTEFHTERGPFAQVPMKGKRSSLVWVETPAEAERIAALDGDTLARMIEERMQSMLGKVSAVSKPQCWPLSGMIAHRFAAERLVLIGQTAHIFPPIGAQGLNLSMRDIADLGKCLERAGGDPGASAVTARYDRMRRADVTTRTGTVDMLNRSLLTGFLPVQIARAVGLGMLIAIPPLRNIAMREGMAPGAGFRSLFSRPFRERDRPGASHSS
;
A
#
# COMPACT_ATOMS: atom_id res chain seq x y z
N MET A 1 -15.69 23.73 22.52
CA MET A 1 -15.96 23.28 21.16
C MET A 1 -14.77 23.71 20.32
N ILE A 2 -14.22 22.81 19.54
CA ILE A 2 -13.07 23.06 18.66
C ILE A 2 -13.60 22.99 17.23
N GLU A 3 -13.39 24.06 16.46
CA GLU A 3 -13.78 24.14 15.06
C GLU A 3 -12.57 23.96 14.17
N SER A 4 -12.68 23.13 13.15
CA SER A 4 -11.70 22.92 12.09
C SER A 4 -12.43 22.73 10.76
N ASP A 5 -11.78 23.05 9.66
CA ASP A 5 -12.35 22.75 8.36
C ASP A 5 -12.51 21.24 8.17
N ILE A 6 -11.47 20.51 8.59
CA ILE A 6 -11.39 19.05 8.42
C ILE A 6 -10.96 18.39 9.73
N VAL A 7 -11.69 17.36 10.16
CA VAL A 7 -11.28 16.46 11.24
C VAL A 7 -10.87 15.11 10.62
N VAL A 8 -9.65 14.67 10.89
CA VAL A 8 -9.15 13.36 10.52
C VAL A 8 -9.14 12.46 11.76
N VAL A 9 -9.79 11.30 11.71
CA VAL A 9 -9.84 10.36 12.83
C VAL A 9 -9.04 9.11 12.50
N GLY A 10 -7.96 8.89 13.23
CA GLY A 10 -7.03 7.77 13.11
C GLY A 10 -5.59 8.22 12.83
N GLY A 11 -4.65 7.81 13.72
CA GLY A 11 -3.23 8.20 13.69
C GLY A 11 -2.32 7.26 12.94
N GLY A 12 -2.86 6.31 12.17
CA GLY A 12 -2.04 5.45 11.31
C GLY A 12 -1.47 6.22 10.10
N PRO A 13 -0.58 5.60 9.30
CA PRO A 13 0.08 6.27 8.17
C PRO A 13 -0.91 6.88 7.18
N ALA A 14 -2.06 6.26 6.96
CA ALA A 14 -3.10 6.81 6.07
C ALA A 14 -3.74 8.07 6.66
N GLY A 15 -4.01 8.12 7.96
CA GLY A 15 -4.60 9.28 8.61
C GLY A 15 -3.64 10.46 8.71
N MET A 16 -2.39 10.22 9.07
CA MET A 16 -1.35 11.26 9.08
C MET A 16 -1.14 11.86 7.69
N ALA A 17 -1.01 11.02 6.66
CA ALA A 17 -0.86 11.49 5.30
C ALA A 17 -2.12 12.23 4.78
N ALA A 18 -3.34 11.82 5.21
CA ALA A 18 -4.57 12.52 4.89
C ALA A 18 -4.64 13.91 5.56
N ALA A 19 -4.19 14.02 6.81
CA ALA A 19 -4.10 15.30 7.52
C ALA A 19 -3.12 16.25 6.82
N LEU A 20 -1.94 15.76 6.43
CA LEU A 20 -0.96 16.52 5.66
C LEU A 20 -1.52 16.97 4.30
N GLN A 21 -2.23 16.09 3.59
CA GLN A 21 -2.86 16.42 2.31
C GLN A 21 -3.94 17.49 2.47
N ALA A 22 -4.76 17.40 3.50
CA ALA A 22 -5.80 18.38 3.78
C ALA A 22 -5.20 19.76 4.12
N ALA A 23 -4.15 19.79 4.95
CA ALA A 23 -3.40 21.00 5.28
C ALA A 23 -2.71 21.61 4.04
N LYS A 24 -2.08 20.79 3.19
CA LYS A 24 -1.51 21.21 1.89
C LYS A 24 -2.57 21.83 0.98
N SER A 25 -3.82 21.36 1.05
CA SER A 25 -4.94 21.93 0.30
C SER A 25 -5.49 23.23 0.90
N GLY A 26 -4.88 23.77 1.97
CA GLY A 26 -5.19 25.08 2.57
C GLY A 26 -6.27 25.05 3.66
N TYR A 27 -6.60 23.87 4.20
CA TYR A 27 -7.59 23.72 5.25
C TYR A 27 -6.96 23.61 6.65
N SER A 28 -7.66 24.12 7.67
CA SER A 28 -7.35 23.85 9.06
C SER A 28 -7.75 22.41 9.42
N VAL A 29 -6.86 21.67 10.08
CA VAL A 29 -7.04 20.24 10.34
C VAL A 29 -6.91 19.92 11.82
N THR A 30 -7.83 19.11 12.34
CA THR A 30 -7.63 18.43 13.63
C THR A 30 -7.43 16.93 13.37
N LEU A 31 -6.26 16.40 13.75
CA LEU A 31 -5.97 14.97 13.73
C LEU A 31 -6.26 14.35 15.09
N VAL A 32 -7.24 13.48 15.15
CA VAL A 32 -7.61 12.72 16.36
C VAL A 32 -6.90 11.38 16.34
N ALA A 33 -5.96 11.18 17.25
CA ALA A 33 -5.15 9.98 17.32
C ALA A 33 -4.70 9.73 18.76
N PRO A 34 -4.97 8.56 19.35
CA PRO A 34 -4.38 8.18 20.63
C PRO A 34 -2.86 8.12 20.51
N SER A 35 -2.14 8.62 21.52
CA SER A 35 -0.66 8.66 21.56
C SER A 35 -0.01 7.29 21.35
N GLY A 36 -0.67 6.20 21.78
CA GLY A 36 -0.23 4.82 21.53
C GLY A 36 -0.41 4.30 20.09
N THR A 37 -1.02 5.09 19.20
CA THR A 37 -1.22 4.68 17.79
C THR A 37 0.06 4.82 16.96
N PHE A 38 0.97 5.67 17.39
CA PHE A 38 2.28 5.86 16.75
C PHE A 38 3.23 4.73 17.19
N LEU A 39 3.02 3.52 16.61
CA LEU A 39 3.72 2.30 17.02
C LEU A 39 5.22 2.38 16.74
N GLU A 40 6.01 2.69 17.78
CA GLU A 40 7.47 2.68 17.71
C GLU A 40 8.06 1.28 17.48
N SER A 41 7.30 0.22 17.72
CA SER A 41 7.75 -1.18 17.69
C SER A 41 7.32 -2.00 16.48
N ASP A 42 6.73 -1.40 15.44
CA ASP A 42 6.33 -2.15 14.24
C ASP A 42 7.50 -2.32 13.26
N ASP A 43 8.20 -3.44 13.39
CA ASP A 43 9.33 -3.83 12.53
C ASP A 43 8.92 -4.46 11.19
N ARG A 44 7.63 -4.60 10.93
CA ARG A 44 7.15 -5.00 9.59
C ARG A 44 7.53 -3.95 8.57
N THR A 45 7.52 -4.35 7.32
CA THR A 45 7.82 -3.44 6.21
C THR A 45 6.61 -3.25 5.31
N THR A 46 6.59 -2.10 4.67
CA THR A 46 5.65 -1.78 3.60
C THR A 46 6.43 -1.46 2.33
N ALA A 47 6.14 -2.20 1.26
CA ALA A 47 6.60 -1.84 -0.08
C ALA A 47 5.69 -0.74 -0.64
N LEU A 48 6.20 0.48 -0.70
CA LEU A 48 5.49 1.65 -1.22
C LEU A 48 5.96 1.91 -2.66
N MET A 49 5.02 1.88 -3.61
CA MET A 49 5.31 2.13 -5.02
C MET A 49 5.58 3.60 -5.30
N MET A 50 6.28 3.91 -6.40
CA MET A 50 6.68 5.30 -6.75
C MET A 50 5.58 6.34 -6.58
N PRO A 51 4.32 6.17 -7.03
CA PRO A 51 3.29 7.17 -6.79
C PRO A 51 2.99 7.46 -5.32
N GLY A 52 3.21 6.47 -4.45
CA GLY A 52 3.08 6.65 -3.00
C GLY A 52 4.27 7.39 -2.38
N THR A 53 5.49 7.12 -2.87
CA THR A 53 6.69 7.85 -2.43
C THR A 53 6.68 9.30 -2.93
N ASP A 54 6.22 9.54 -4.16
CA ASP A 54 6.04 10.88 -4.72
C ASP A 54 5.06 11.68 -3.85
N LEU A 55 3.94 11.07 -3.45
CA LEU A 55 2.99 11.70 -2.53
C LEU A 55 3.64 12.03 -1.19
N LEU A 56 4.42 11.12 -0.59
CA LEU A 56 5.14 11.41 0.66
C LEU A 56 6.13 12.56 0.51
N ALA A 57 6.80 12.67 -0.65
CA ALA A 57 7.69 13.79 -0.95
C ALA A 57 6.90 15.11 -1.04
N GLU A 58 5.77 15.10 -1.73
CA GLU A 58 4.88 16.26 -1.82
C GLU A 58 4.30 16.70 -0.46
N LEU A 59 4.17 15.77 0.49
CA LEU A 59 3.69 16.03 1.84
C LEU A 59 4.80 16.36 2.85
N GLY A 60 6.07 16.42 2.41
CA GLY A 60 7.22 16.74 3.26
C GLY A 60 7.64 15.61 4.21
N ALA A 61 7.15 14.37 4.00
CA ALA A 61 7.49 13.24 4.84
C ALA A 61 8.68 12.42 4.30
N TRP A 62 8.94 12.46 2.99
CA TRP A 62 9.95 11.62 2.34
C TRP A 62 11.38 11.93 2.80
N GLU A 63 11.74 13.19 2.96
CA GLU A 63 13.06 13.61 3.42
C GLU A 63 13.47 13.01 4.78
N HIS A 64 12.48 12.68 5.61
CA HIS A 64 12.70 12.09 6.93
C HIS A 64 12.88 10.58 6.91
N ILE A 65 12.68 9.92 5.76
CA ILE A 65 12.69 8.45 5.66
C ILE A 65 13.54 7.93 4.49
N GLU A 66 13.91 8.76 3.54
CA GLU A 66 14.65 8.34 2.33
C GLU A 66 15.90 7.52 2.67
N ALA A 67 16.65 7.94 3.71
CA ALA A 67 17.86 7.24 4.15
C ALA A 67 17.61 5.82 4.68
N ASP A 68 16.39 5.52 5.13
CA ASP A 68 15.98 4.21 5.67
C ASP A 68 15.19 3.38 4.65
N ALA A 69 14.77 3.98 3.56
CA ALA A 69 14.03 3.32 2.49
C ALA A 69 14.98 2.52 1.58
N THR A 70 14.58 1.29 1.23
CA THR A 70 15.36 0.44 0.34
C THR A 70 14.69 0.37 -1.02
N PRO A 71 15.34 0.78 -2.13
CA PRO A 71 14.74 0.74 -3.45
C PRO A 71 14.48 -0.68 -3.93
N MET A 72 13.43 -0.85 -4.72
CA MET A 72 13.13 -2.07 -5.48
C MET A 72 13.33 -1.74 -6.96
N THR A 73 14.56 -1.93 -7.46
CA THR A 73 14.89 -1.59 -8.86
C THR A 73 14.48 -2.68 -9.83
N THR A 74 14.40 -3.90 -9.32
CA THR A 74 14.07 -5.11 -10.10
C THR A 74 12.96 -5.89 -9.40
N MET A 75 11.95 -6.30 -10.17
CA MET A 75 10.90 -7.23 -9.72
C MET A 75 11.01 -8.52 -10.51
N ARG A 76 11.11 -9.64 -9.81
CA ARG A 76 11.25 -10.98 -10.40
C ARG A 76 10.09 -11.87 -9.98
N LEU A 77 9.39 -12.43 -10.95
CA LEU A 77 8.33 -13.41 -10.77
C LEU A 77 8.82 -14.79 -11.17
N ILE A 78 8.75 -15.75 -10.27
CA ILE A 78 9.18 -17.13 -10.47
C ILE A 78 8.01 -18.07 -10.25
N ASP A 79 7.75 -18.97 -11.18
CA ASP A 79 6.82 -20.06 -10.96
C ASP A 79 7.48 -21.12 -10.07
N GLY A 80 7.19 -21.04 -8.77
CA GLY A 80 7.65 -21.96 -7.73
C GLY A 80 6.77 -23.20 -7.57
N THR A 81 5.83 -23.46 -8.48
CA THR A 81 4.95 -24.63 -8.41
C THR A 81 5.69 -25.91 -8.81
N ARG A 82 5.17 -27.05 -8.34
CA ARG A 82 5.62 -28.40 -8.77
C ARG A 82 4.80 -28.94 -9.94
N ARG A 83 4.11 -28.06 -10.65
CA ARG A 83 3.21 -28.43 -11.76
C ARG A 83 4.00 -28.81 -13.01
N LEU A 84 3.37 -29.60 -13.90
CA LEU A 84 3.97 -30.03 -15.16
C LEU A 84 4.23 -28.82 -16.09
N ILE A 85 3.29 -27.88 -16.16
CA ILE A 85 3.42 -26.64 -16.94
C ILE A 85 3.77 -25.51 -15.96
N ARG A 86 4.99 -24.98 -16.13
CA ARG A 86 5.47 -23.82 -15.36
C ARG A 86 5.53 -22.60 -16.26
N ALA A 87 5.17 -21.46 -15.67
CA ALA A 87 5.40 -20.20 -16.36
C ALA A 87 6.89 -19.84 -16.37
N PRO A 88 7.38 -19.15 -17.39
CA PRO A 88 8.76 -18.69 -17.42
C PRO A 88 9.01 -17.66 -16.28
N THR A 89 10.24 -17.57 -15.82
CA THR A 89 10.68 -16.49 -14.94
C THR A 89 10.59 -15.16 -15.69
N VAL A 90 9.92 -14.19 -15.11
CA VAL A 90 9.83 -12.83 -15.67
C VAL A 90 10.55 -11.87 -14.73
N THR A 91 11.48 -11.11 -15.29
CA THR A 91 12.19 -10.05 -14.56
C THR A 91 11.86 -8.71 -15.20
N PHE A 92 11.39 -7.77 -14.40
CA PHE A 92 11.09 -6.40 -14.78
C PHE A 92 12.13 -5.47 -14.16
N GLU A 93 12.67 -4.56 -14.96
CA GLU A 93 13.61 -3.54 -14.52
C GLU A 93 12.97 -2.16 -14.55
N ALA A 94 13.11 -1.38 -13.48
CA ALA A 94 12.44 -0.08 -13.38
C ALA A 94 12.90 0.90 -14.47
N TYR A 95 14.15 0.81 -14.91
CA TYR A 95 14.68 1.64 -16.00
C TYR A 95 13.96 1.42 -17.34
N GLU A 96 13.33 0.26 -17.57
CA GLU A 96 12.54 -0.01 -18.79
C GLU A 96 11.34 0.93 -18.96
N ILE A 97 10.94 1.58 -17.87
CA ILE A 97 9.83 2.55 -17.85
C ILE A 97 10.28 3.92 -17.34
N ASP A 98 11.58 4.21 -17.45
CA ASP A 98 12.21 5.49 -17.07
C ASP A 98 12.02 5.84 -15.58
N GLN A 99 12.03 4.82 -14.69
CA GLN A 99 11.92 5.00 -13.25
C GLN A 99 13.21 4.58 -12.54
N PRO A 100 13.60 5.26 -11.45
CA PRO A 100 14.77 4.88 -10.65
C PRO A 100 14.53 3.57 -9.87
N ALA A 101 13.28 3.31 -9.51
CA ALA A 101 12.81 2.10 -8.83
C ALA A 101 11.32 1.89 -9.11
N PHE A 102 10.78 0.72 -8.85
CA PHE A 102 9.32 0.50 -8.80
C PHE A 102 8.70 1.12 -7.56
N GLY A 103 9.50 1.28 -6.52
CA GLY A 103 9.13 1.81 -5.23
C GLY A 103 10.20 1.48 -4.19
N TYR A 104 9.85 1.65 -2.93
CA TYR A 104 10.77 1.46 -1.81
C TYR A 104 10.14 0.59 -0.74
N ASN A 105 10.93 -0.31 -0.17
CA ASN A 105 10.55 -1.06 1.02
C ASN A 105 10.97 -0.27 2.27
N ILE A 106 10.02 -0.03 3.14
CA ILE A 106 10.17 0.87 4.28
C ILE A 106 9.72 0.15 5.55
N VAL A 107 10.48 0.23 6.63
CA VAL A 107 10.06 -0.27 7.94
C VAL A 107 8.93 0.61 8.49
N ASN A 108 7.84 0.01 8.95
CA ASN A 108 6.64 0.76 9.34
C ASN A 108 6.89 1.77 10.47
N ARG A 109 7.74 1.44 11.45
CA ARG A 109 8.11 2.40 12.51
C ARG A 109 8.78 3.65 11.94
N SER A 110 9.69 3.49 10.94
CA SER A 110 10.36 4.62 10.30
C SER A 110 9.37 5.46 9.47
N LEU A 111 8.42 4.81 8.78
CA LEU A 111 7.37 5.49 8.04
C LEU A 111 6.46 6.31 8.97
N ASN A 112 6.03 5.70 10.08
CA ASN A 112 5.18 6.37 11.06
C ASN A 112 5.90 7.56 11.71
N ALA A 113 7.17 7.40 12.09
CA ALA A 113 7.97 8.47 12.67
C ALA A 113 8.17 9.65 11.69
N ALA A 114 8.42 9.36 10.41
CA ALA A 114 8.56 10.37 9.36
C ALA A 114 7.26 11.16 9.14
N LEU A 115 6.14 10.46 9.06
CA LEU A 115 4.82 11.10 8.92
C LEU A 115 4.47 11.94 10.14
N LEU A 116 4.73 11.43 11.36
CA LEU A 116 4.49 12.18 12.59
C LEU A 116 5.32 13.46 12.63
N LYS A 117 6.59 13.38 12.27
CA LYS A 117 7.48 14.54 12.20
C LYS A 117 6.99 15.59 11.20
N ALA A 118 6.49 15.14 10.05
CA ALA A 118 5.88 16.05 9.07
C ALA A 118 4.59 16.69 9.59
N VAL A 119 3.76 15.93 10.32
CA VAL A 119 2.52 16.43 10.96
C VAL A 119 2.87 17.49 12.03
N GLU A 120 3.85 17.22 12.88
CA GLU A 120 4.30 18.16 13.94
C GLU A 120 4.88 19.46 13.36
N ALA A 121 5.50 19.38 12.19
CA ALA A 121 6.05 20.55 11.50
C ALA A 121 4.98 21.39 10.78
N GLN A 122 3.73 20.91 10.67
CA GLN A 122 2.66 21.58 9.92
C GLN A 122 1.74 22.42 10.84
N PRO A 123 1.86 23.76 10.86
CA PRO A 123 1.06 24.60 11.78
C PRO A 123 -0.45 24.53 11.59
N ALA A 124 -0.91 24.14 10.39
CA ALA A 124 -2.34 23.99 10.09
C ALA A 124 -2.94 22.71 10.70
N ILE A 125 -2.13 21.82 11.31
CA ILE A 125 -2.58 20.57 11.91
C ILE A 125 -2.47 20.66 13.42
N ARG A 126 -3.61 20.48 14.11
CA ARG A 126 -3.69 20.27 15.56
C ARG A 126 -3.86 18.76 15.82
N VAL A 127 -2.99 18.18 16.63
CA VAL A 127 -3.14 16.79 17.09
C VAL A 127 -3.88 16.76 18.42
N VAL A 128 -4.88 15.89 18.52
CA VAL A 128 -5.66 15.64 19.75
C VAL A 128 -5.47 14.19 20.18
N ASP A 129 -4.88 13.99 21.36
CA ASP A 129 -4.68 12.66 21.96
C ASP A 129 -5.99 12.14 22.54
N SER A 130 -6.80 11.53 21.68
CA SER A 130 -8.09 10.95 22.07
C SER A 130 -8.60 9.99 20.98
N MET A 131 -9.76 9.39 21.23
CA MET A 131 -10.51 8.56 20.29
C MET A 131 -11.89 9.16 20.05
N ALA A 132 -12.45 8.98 18.85
CA ALA A 132 -13.86 9.27 18.60
C ALA A 132 -14.75 8.28 19.38
N SER A 133 -15.76 8.79 20.08
CA SER A 133 -16.73 7.99 20.83
C SER A 133 -18.11 7.97 20.18
N SER A 134 -18.52 9.08 19.53
CA SER A 134 -19.73 9.15 18.73
C SER A 134 -19.64 10.27 17.70
N THR A 135 -20.53 10.22 16.72
CA THR A 135 -20.60 11.23 15.66
C THR A 135 -22.05 11.58 15.33
N SER A 136 -22.27 12.79 14.87
CA SER A 136 -23.53 13.20 14.24
C SER A 136 -23.25 13.94 12.93
N TRP A 137 -24.10 13.73 11.95
CA TRP A 137 -23.95 14.24 10.59
C TRP A 137 -25.03 15.26 10.31
N GLY A 138 -24.67 16.45 9.88
CA GLY A 138 -25.56 17.53 9.53
C GLY A 138 -25.22 18.12 8.16
N PRO A 139 -26.13 18.95 7.59
CA PRO A 139 -25.97 19.49 6.24
C PRO A 139 -24.76 20.42 6.11
N ASP A 140 -24.43 21.18 7.17
CA ASP A 140 -23.38 22.20 7.14
C ASP A 140 -22.08 21.71 7.82
N HIS A 141 -22.20 20.89 8.85
CA HIS A 141 -21.07 20.35 9.62
C HIS A 141 -21.37 18.98 10.20
N ALA A 142 -20.32 18.23 10.46
CA ALA A 142 -20.33 17.04 11.28
C ALA A 142 -19.82 17.36 12.69
N THR A 143 -20.32 16.63 13.69
CA THR A 143 -19.85 16.72 15.07
C THR A 143 -19.23 15.40 15.47
N VAL A 144 -18.03 15.43 16.07
CA VAL A 144 -17.32 14.27 16.60
C VAL A 144 -17.14 14.48 18.10
N LEU A 145 -17.77 13.62 18.91
CA LEU A 145 -17.54 13.56 20.36
C LEU A 145 -16.34 12.65 20.61
N LEU A 146 -15.41 13.10 21.41
CA LEU A 146 -14.21 12.36 21.80
C LEU A 146 -14.39 11.65 23.15
N ALA A 147 -13.56 10.66 23.40
CA ALA A 147 -13.57 9.88 24.65
C ALA A 147 -13.25 10.74 25.90
N ASN A 148 -12.53 11.85 25.72
CA ASN A 148 -12.25 12.84 26.77
C ASN A 148 -13.37 13.89 26.94
N ASN A 149 -14.55 13.68 26.34
CA ASN A 149 -15.70 14.56 26.31
C ASN A 149 -15.49 15.89 25.53
N GLU A 150 -14.42 16.05 24.81
CA GLU A 150 -14.28 17.18 23.88
C GLU A 150 -15.21 16.99 22.66
N ILE A 151 -15.74 18.09 22.17
CA ILE A 151 -16.59 18.12 20.99
C ILE A 151 -15.85 18.87 19.87
N LEU A 152 -15.67 18.18 18.73
CA LEU A 152 -15.13 18.76 17.50
C LEU A 152 -16.26 19.02 16.51
N GLN A 153 -16.22 20.16 15.85
CA GLN A 153 -17.07 20.45 14.68
C GLN A 153 -16.19 20.60 13.44
N ALA A 154 -16.60 19.99 12.34
CA ALA A 154 -15.88 20.05 11.07
C ALA A 154 -16.83 20.10 9.88
N ARG A 155 -16.42 20.78 8.82
CA ARG A 155 -17.13 20.77 7.54
C ARG A 155 -16.94 19.45 6.79
N LEU A 156 -15.82 18.74 7.05
CA LEU A 156 -15.54 17.39 6.54
C LEU A 156 -14.88 16.55 7.62
N VAL A 157 -15.30 15.30 7.74
CA VAL A 157 -14.61 14.27 8.53
C VAL A 157 -13.97 13.26 7.60
N VAL A 158 -12.69 12.95 7.83
CA VAL A 158 -11.94 11.93 7.15
C VAL A 158 -11.76 10.74 8.11
N ALA A 159 -12.42 9.64 7.82
CA ALA A 159 -12.33 8.42 8.62
C ALA A 159 -11.16 7.55 8.16
N SER A 160 -10.18 7.36 9.03
CA SER A 160 -9.04 6.43 8.91
C SER A 160 -8.85 5.61 10.20
N ASP A 161 -9.95 5.38 10.92
CA ASP A 161 -10.06 4.72 12.23
C ASP A 161 -10.04 3.18 12.17
N GLY A 162 -9.69 2.63 11.00
CA GLY A 162 -9.36 1.23 10.81
C GLY A 162 -10.55 0.33 10.47
N VAL A 163 -10.29 -0.99 10.54
CA VAL A 163 -11.22 -2.03 10.06
C VAL A 163 -12.57 -2.04 10.78
N ASN A 164 -12.58 -1.71 12.07
CA ASN A 164 -13.77 -1.64 12.91
C ASN A 164 -14.22 -0.18 13.13
N SER A 165 -14.25 0.58 12.06
CA SER A 165 -14.54 2.01 12.03
C SER A 165 -15.90 2.36 12.64
N LEU A 166 -15.86 3.13 13.73
CA LEU A 166 -17.03 3.73 14.35
C LEU A 166 -17.68 4.76 13.40
N LEU A 167 -16.85 5.54 12.69
CA LEU A 167 -17.34 6.59 11.80
C LEU A 167 -18.07 6.01 10.59
N ARG A 168 -17.56 4.94 10.00
CA ARG A 168 -18.24 4.23 8.92
C ARG A 168 -19.59 3.67 9.37
N GLU A 169 -19.63 3.05 10.55
CA GLU A 169 -20.85 2.46 11.11
C GLU A 169 -21.90 3.52 11.46
N SER A 170 -21.49 4.63 12.07
CA SER A 170 -22.40 5.74 12.41
C SER A 170 -23.01 6.39 11.16
N ALA A 171 -22.32 6.39 10.03
CA ALA A 171 -22.84 6.85 8.75
C ALA A 171 -23.66 5.78 7.99
N SER A 172 -23.97 4.65 8.64
CA SER A 172 -24.72 3.52 8.07
C SER A 172 -24.11 3.01 6.75
N ILE A 173 -22.78 3.02 6.64
CA ILE A 173 -22.06 2.48 5.50
C ILE A 173 -21.70 1.02 5.79
N GLY A 174 -22.42 0.09 5.16
CA GLY A 174 -22.14 -1.34 5.24
C GLY A 174 -20.86 -1.74 4.49
N THR A 175 -20.39 -2.96 4.75
CA THR A 175 -19.21 -3.54 4.12
C THR A 175 -19.50 -4.92 3.56
N ARG A 176 -18.89 -5.26 2.43
CA ARG A 176 -18.76 -6.63 1.96
C ARG A 176 -17.44 -7.18 2.48
N ARG A 177 -17.47 -8.29 3.21
CA ARG A 177 -16.29 -8.98 3.76
C ARG A 177 -16.21 -10.41 3.23
N TRP A 178 -14.99 -10.91 3.04
CA TRP A 178 -14.74 -12.31 2.66
C TRP A 178 -13.41 -12.76 3.24
N GLY A 179 -13.28 -14.06 3.46
CA GLY A 179 -12.04 -14.71 3.89
C GLY A 179 -11.41 -15.53 2.77
N TYR A 180 -10.13 -15.83 2.92
CA TYR A 180 -9.41 -16.81 2.12
C TYR A 180 -8.94 -17.96 3.02
N PRO A 181 -8.83 -19.19 2.50
CA PRO A 181 -8.30 -20.32 3.25
C PRO A 181 -6.76 -20.24 3.35
N GLN A 182 -6.23 -19.09 3.68
CA GLN A 182 -4.82 -18.79 3.66
C GLN A 182 -4.44 -17.86 4.81
N THR A 183 -3.19 -18.00 5.28
CA THR A 183 -2.57 -17.14 6.29
C THR A 183 -1.23 -16.65 5.75
N ALA A 184 -0.95 -15.35 5.87
CA ALA A 184 0.34 -14.78 5.58
C ALA A 184 1.23 -14.86 6.82
N ILE A 185 2.44 -15.39 6.65
CA ILE A 185 3.54 -15.36 7.61
C ILE A 185 4.43 -14.19 7.20
N VAL A 186 4.61 -13.23 8.09
CA VAL A 186 5.45 -12.05 7.86
C VAL A 186 6.63 -12.09 8.81
N LEU A 187 7.83 -11.94 8.28
CA LEU A 187 9.08 -11.93 9.03
C LEU A 187 10.19 -11.19 8.26
N SER A 188 11.34 -10.96 8.90
CA SER A 188 12.56 -10.50 8.24
C SER A 188 13.72 -11.45 8.56
N PHE A 189 14.75 -11.45 7.71
CA PHE A 189 15.92 -12.31 7.86
C PHE A 189 17.17 -11.68 7.27
N GLU A 190 18.34 -12.14 7.72
CA GLU A 190 19.64 -11.79 7.16
C GLU A 190 20.09 -12.86 6.17
N HIS A 191 20.96 -12.47 5.23
CA HIS A 191 21.49 -13.39 4.22
C HIS A 191 22.93 -13.03 3.81
N SER A 192 23.68 -14.01 3.30
CA SER A 192 25.11 -13.84 3.04
C SER A 192 25.44 -13.16 1.71
N ARG A 193 24.58 -13.30 0.69
CA ARG A 193 24.76 -12.65 -0.63
C ARG A 193 23.96 -11.35 -0.70
N ASP A 194 24.42 -10.42 -1.53
CA ASP A 194 23.68 -9.20 -1.80
C ASP A 194 22.39 -9.52 -2.58
N HIS A 195 21.29 -8.83 -2.24
CA HIS A 195 20.01 -8.95 -2.95
C HIS A 195 19.96 -8.11 -4.23
N GLY A 196 20.93 -7.18 -4.45
CA GLY A 196 20.97 -6.34 -5.65
C GLY A 196 19.69 -5.51 -5.88
N PHE A 197 18.99 -5.16 -4.81
CA PHE A 197 17.68 -4.45 -4.86
C PHE A 197 16.58 -5.18 -5.65
N VAL A 198 16.69 -6.51 -5.76
CA VAL A 198 15.71 -7.37 -6.43
C VAL A 198 14.64 -7.81 -5.44
N SER A 199 13.39 -7.49 -5.72
CA SER A 199 12.23 -8.11 -5.07
C SER A 199 11.84 -9.36 -5.85
N THR A 200 11.76 -10.51 -5.19
CA THR A 200 11.46 -11.79 -5.83
C THR A 200 10.21 -12.40 -5.25
N GLU A 201 9.24 -12.67 -6.11
CA GLU A 201 7.99 -13.35 -5.74
C GLU A 201 7.93 -14.73 -6.40
N PHE A 202 7.87 -15.76 -5.58
CA PHE A 202 7.62 -17.14 -6.01
C PHE A 202 6.12 -17.41 -5.94
N HIS A 203 5.51 -17.71 -7.06
CA HIS A 203 4.13 -18.16 -7.13
C HIS A 203 4.06 -19.66 -6.80
N THR A 204 3.44 -20.01 -5.68
CA THR A 204 3.28 -21.41 -5.26
C THR A 204 1.81 -21.83 -5.32
N GLU A 205 1.53 -23.13 -5.17
CA GLU A 205 0.16 -23.67 -5.16
C GLU A 205 -0.68 -23.16 -3.99
N ARG A 206 -0.05 -22.68 -2.92
CA ARG A 206 -0.72 -22.21 -1.71
C ARG A 206 -0.78 -20.69 -1.59
N GLY A 207 -0.05 -20.00 -2.45
CA GLY A 207 0.01 -18.54 -2.49
C GLY A 207 1.42 -18.02 -2.76
N PRO A 208 1.62 -16.70 -2.74
CA PRO A 208 2.92 -16.11 -2.97
C PRO A 208 3.88 -16.33 -1.79
N PHE A 209 5.16 -16.44 -2.14
CA PHE A 209 6.29 -16.35 -1.24
C PHE A 209 7.16 -15.21 -1.76
N ALA A 210 7.02 -14.02 -1.15
CA ALA A 210 7.60 -12.79 -1.65
C ALA A 210 8.73 -12.29 -0.74
N GLN A 211 9.94 -12.27 -1.26
CA GLN A 211 11.12 -11.67 -0.65
C GLN A 211 11.26 -10.23 -1.15
N VAL A 212 11.44 -9.28 -0.23
CA VAL A 212 11.59 -7.86 -0.53
C VAL A 212 12.86 -7.31 0.13
N PRO A 213 13.72 -6.59 -0.60
CA PRO A 213 15.00 -6.09 -0.09
C PRO A 213 14.80 -5.11 1.07
N MET A 214 15.69 -5.16 2.06
CA MET A 214 15.85 -4.21 3.16
C MET A 214 17.27 -3.68 3.18
N LYS A 215 17.53 -2.64 3.96
CA LYS A 215 18.88 -2.05 4.12
C LYS A 215 19.92 -3.11 4.55
N GLY A 216 21.05 -3.10 3.90
CA GLY A 216 22.12 -4.09 4.10
C GLY A 216 21.77 -5.45 3.47
N LYS A 217 22.33 -6.52 4.00
CA LYS A 217 22.05 -7.91 3.57
C LYS A 217 20.87 -8.47 4.36
N ARG A 218 19.75 -7.81 4.30
CA ARG A 218 18.49 -8.19 4.96
C ARG A 218 17.35 -8.16 3.96
N SER A 219 16.35 -8.97 4.23
CA SER A 219 15.10 -8.99 3.45
C SER A 219 13.89 -9.20 4.35
N SER A 220 12.76 -8.63 3.98
CA SER A 220 11.46 -9.02 4.53
C SER A 220 10.86 -10.13 3.67
N LEU A 221 10.02 -10.93 4.30
CA LEU A 221 9.31 -12.04 3.68
C LEU A 221 7.84 -11.97 4.00
N VAL A 222 7.02 -12.12 2.96
CA VAL A 222 5.60 -12.44 3.06
C VAL A 222 5.41 -13.83 2.46
N TRP A 223 5.07 -14.78 3.30
CA TRP A 223 4.91 -16.17 2.93
C TRP A 223 3.47 -16.63 3.18
N VAL A 224 2.74 -16.95 2.12
CA VAL A 224 1.34 -17.35 2.21
C VAL A 224 1.22 -18.86 2.19
N GLU A 225 0.52 -19.40 3.19
CA GLU A 225 0.29 -20.84 3.39
C GLU A 225 -1.15 -21.13 3.88
N THR A 226 -1.49 -22.40 3.99
CA THR A 226 -2.73 -22.79 4.69
C THR A 226 -2.62 -22.44 6.18
N PRO A 227 -3.72 -22.20 6.91
CA PRO A 227 -3.68 -21.82 8.33
C PRO A 227 -2.87 -22.82 9.19
N ALA A 228 -3.13 -24.12 9.04
CA ALA A 228 -2.42 -25.15 9.81
C ALA A 228 -0.91 -25.18 9.52
N GLU A 229 -0.51 -25.00 8.25
CA GLU A 229 0.90 -24.97 7.89
C GLU A 229 1.57 -23.68 8.37
N ALA A 230 0.86 -22.55 8.35
CA ALA A 230 1.38 -21.29 8.89
C ALA A 230 1.64 -21.38 10.40
N GLU A 231 0.75 -22.00 11.16
CA GLU A 231 0.94 -22.27 12.59
C GLU A 231 2.15 -23.18 12.84
N ARG A 232 2.28 -24.26 12.04
CA ARG A 232 3.42 -25.16 12.13
C ARG A 232 4.76 -24.45 11.86
N ILE A 233 4.81 -23.62 10.82
CA ILE A 233 6.00 -22.84 10.44
C ILE A 233 6.35 -21.82 11.53
N ALA A 234 5.34 -21.11 12.07
CA ALA A 234 5.56 -20.13 13.10
C ALA A 234 6.06 -20.71 14.45
N ALA A 235 5.84 -22.01 14.68
CA ALA A 235 6.31 -22.73 15.86
C ALA A 235 7.74 -23.29 15.70
N LEU A 236 8.37 -23.18 14.53
CA LEU A 236 9.74 -23.67 14.30
C LEU A 236 10.76 -22.78 15.03
N ASP A 237 11.88 -23.40 15.42
CA ASP A 237 13.06 -22.66 15.86
C ASP A 237 13.70 -21.86 14.70
N GLY A 238 14.46 -20.83 15.06
CA GLY A 238 15.03 -19.91 14.09
C GLY A 238 15.96 -20.56 13.07
N ASP A 239 16.75 -21.55 13.47
CA ASP A 239 17.71 -22.23 12.58
C ASP A 239 17.00 -23.15 11.58
N THR A 240 15.95 -23.84 12.02
CA THR A 240 15.14 -24.69 11.15
C THR A 240 14.35 -23.82 10.17
N LEU A 241 13.79 -22.71 10.64
CA LEU A 241 13.08 -21.75 9.79
C LEU A 241 14.02 -21.10 8.76
N ALA A 242 15.25 -20.74 9.16
CA ALA A 242 16.26 -20.18 8.27
C ALA A 242 16.61 -21.14 7.13
N ARG A 243 16.86 -22.42 7.44
CA ARG A 243 17.12 -23.46 6.42
C ARG A 243 15.93 -23.62 5.47
N MET A 244 14.73 -23.63 5.99
CA MET A 244 13.51 -23.78 5.18
C MET A 244 13.31 -22.60 4.23
N ILE A 245 13.60 -21.37 4.66
CA ILE A 245 13.58 -20.16 3.82
C ILE A 245 14.66 -20.26 2.75
N GLU A 246 15.90 -20.63 3.12
CA GLU A 246 17.02 -20.78 2.18
C GLU A 246 16.70 -21.79 1.08
N GLU A 247 16.22 -22.99 1.44
CA GLU A 247 15.85 -24.04 0.49
C GLU A 247 14.74 -23.57 -0.46
N ARG A 248 13.70 -22.88 0.07
CA ARG A 248 12.59 -22.39 -0.74
C ARG A 248 13.01 -21.32 -1.73
N MET A 249 13.98 -20.50 -1.37
CA MET A 249 14.63 -19.53 -2.27
C MET A 249 15.72 -20.15 -3.15
N GLN A 250 15.93 -21.45 -3.10
CA GLN A 250 17.00 -22.14 -3.86
C GLN A 250 18.40 -21.53 -3.61
N SER A 251 18.66 -21.11 -2.37
CA SER A 251 19.90 -20.46 -1.91
C SER A 251 20.33 -19.22 -2.75
N MET A 252 19.40 -18.56 -3.44
CA MET A 252 19.72 -17.40 -4.29
C MET A 252 20.37 -16.25 -3.50
N LEU A 253 19.99 -16.07 -2.24
CA LEU A 253 20.59 -15.09 -1.33
C LEU A 253 21.70 -15.68 -0.44
N GLY A 254 22.13 -16.92 -0.71
CA GLY A 254 23.11 -17.63 0.08
C GLY A 254 22.53 -18.08 1.42
N LYS A 255 23.39 -18.17 2.45
CA LYS A 255 23.01 -18.63 3.78
C LYS A 255 22.05 -17.63 4.44
N VAL A 256 20.95 -18.14 4.97
CA VAL A 256 19.95 -17.38 5.74
C VAL A 256 20.24 -17.49 7.24
N SER A 257 20.07 -16.39 7.96
CA SER A 257 20.29 -16.28 9.41
C SER A 257 19.42 -15.18 10.03
N ALA A 258 19.48 -15.05 11.35
CA ALA A 258 18.83 -13.97 12.10
C ALA A 258 17.35 -13.75 11.72
N VAL A 259 16.60 -14.86 11.63
CA VAL A 259 15.16 -14.79 11.29
C VAL A 259 14.39 -14.18 12.46
N SER A 260 13.62 -13.12 12.19
CA SER A 260 12.77 -12.52 13.20
C SER A 260 11.59 -13.43 13.57
N LYS A 261 10.96 -13.16 14.70
CA LYS A 261 9.76 -13.92 15.12
C LYS A 261 8.66 -13.79 14.06
N PRO A 262 8.15 -14.91 13.52
CA PRO A 262 7.07 -14.90 12.56
C PRO A 262 5.78 -14.30 13.12
N GLN A 263 5.08 -13.50 12.31
CA GLN A 263 3.75 -12.99 12.61
C GLN A 263 2.77 -13.57 11.60
N CYS A 264 1.67 -14.16 12.09
CA CYS A 264 0.66 -14.82 11.25
C CYS A 264 -0.58 -13.95 11.12
N TRP A 265 -1.03 -13.73 9.89
CA TRP A 265 -2.18 -12.90 9.55
C TRP A 265 -3.14 -13.67 8.64
N PRO A 266 -4.34 -14.07 9.11
CA PRO A 266 -5.37 -14.64 8.25
C PRO A 266 -5.72 -13.69 7.11
N LEU A 267 -5.75 -14.21 5.88
CA LEU A 267 -6.06 -13.39 4.72
C LEU A 267 -7.56 -13.10 4.63
N SER A 268 -7.90 -11.84 4.50
CA SER A 268 -9.28 -11.38 4.34
C SER A 268 -9.34 -10.21 3.36
N GLY A 269 -10.52 -9.99 2.83
CA GLY A 269 -10.84 -8.80 2.06
C GLY A 269 -12.06 -8.09 2.65
N MET A 270 -12.10 -6.79 2.52
CA MET A 270 -13.25 -5.95 2.87
C MET A 270 -13.34 -4.78 1.90
N ILE A 271 -14.57 -4.41 1.52
CA ILE A 271 -14.86 -3.20 0.78
C ILE A 271 -16.11 -2.56 1.35
N ALA A 272 -16.03 -1.26 1.64
CA ALA A 272 -17.20 -0.47 1.99
C ALA A 272 -18.13 -0.32 0.78
N HIS A 273 -19.45 -0.33 1.01
CA HIS A 273 -20.44 -0.16 -0.06
C HIS A 273 -20.41 1.25 -0.67
N ARG A 274 -19.95 2.23 0.10
CA ARG A 274 -19.70 3.61 -0.33
C ARG A 274 -18.40 4.10 0.32
N PHE A 275 -17.69 4.99 -0.35
CA PHE A 275 -16.43 5.58 0.14
C PHE A 275 -16.64 6.96 0.73
N ALA A 276 -17.86 7.49 0.65
CA ALA A 276 -18.24 8.74 1.26
C ALA A 276 -19.74 8.77 1.61
N ALA A 277 -20.09 9.66 2.52
CA ALA A 277 -21.44 10.04 2.89
C ALA A 277 -21.51 11.55 3.12
N GLU A 278 -22.60 12.05 3.71
CA GLU A 278 -22.72 13.44 4.09
C GLU A 278 -21.59 13.85 5.06
N ARG A 279 -20.80 14.86 4.67
CA ARG A 279 -19.64 15.34 5.46
C ARG A 279 -18.59 14.30 5.85
N LEU A 280 -18.56 13.14 5.19
CA LEU A 280 -17.67 12.02 5.52
C LEU A 280 -17.00 11.45 4.27
N VAL A 281 -15.69 11.16 4.36
CA VAL A 281 -14.94 10.32 3.43
C VAL A 281 -14.21 9.22 4.20
N LEU A 282 -14.11 8.03 3.59
CA LEU A 282 -13.41 6.87 4.16
C LEU A 282 -12.07 6.66 3.46
N ILE A 283 -11.01 6.40 4.23
CA ILE A 283 -9.65 6.19 3.72
C ILE A 283 -9.05 4.92 4.32
N GLY A 284 -8.27 4.20 3.54
CA GLY A 284 -7.48 3.07 4.00
C GLY A 284 -8.33 1.90 4.51
N GLN A 285 -7.92 1.30 5.63
CA GLN A 285 -8.61 0.11 6.17
C GLN A 285 -10.05 0.38 6.64
N THR A 286 -10.43 1.62 6.79
CA THR A 286 -11.83 2.01 7.02
C THR A 286 -12.68 1.73 5.78
N ALA A 287 -12.12 1.92 4.60
CA ALA A 287 -12.79 1.78 3.31
C ALA A 287 -12.57 0.41 2.65
N HIS A 288 -11.35 -0.15 2.76
CA HIS A 288 -10.97 -1.38 2.05
C HIS A 288 -9.82 -2.12 2.74
N ILE A 289 -9.86 -3.45 2.66
CA ILE A 289 -8.79 -4.35 3.08
C ILE A 289 -8.52 -5.32 1.93
N PHE A 290 -7.24 -5.53 1.64
CA PHE A 290 -6.77 -6.50 0.65
C PHE A 290 -5.75 -7.45 1.24
N PRO A 291 -5.71 -8.69 0.78
CA PRO A 291 -4.62 -9.59 1.11
C PRO A 291 -3.28 -8.97 0.67
N PRO A 292 -2.16 -9.25 1.37
CA PRO A 292 -0.83 -8.68 1.08
C PRO A 292 -0.21 -9.28 -0.19
N ILE A 293 -0.95 -9.29 -1.30
CA ILE A 293 -0.52 -9.74 -2.62
C ILE A 293 -0.23 -8.50 -3.45
N GLY A 294 1.00 -8.36 -3.95
CA GLY A 294 1.42 -7.24 -4.77
C GLY A 294 1.42 -5.89 -4.03
N ALA A 295 1.68 -5.88 -2.72
CA ALA A 295 1.85 -4.67 -1.90
C ALA A 295 0.69 -3.66 -1.96
N GLN A 296 -0.58 -4.11 -2.06
CA GLN A 296 -1.72 -3.23 -2.35
C GLN A 296 -2.18 -2.36 -1.17
N GLY A 297 -2.07 -2.81 0.09
CA GLY A 297 -2.75 -2.18 1.24
C GLY A 297 -2.51 -0.67 1.36
N LEU A 298 -1.29 -0.27 1.73
CA LEU A 298 -0.98 1.16 1.93
C LEU A 298 -0.93 1.93 0.59
N ASN A 299 -0.51 1.30 -0.50
CA ASN A 299 -0.49 1.93 -1.83
C ASN A 299 -1.89 2.39 -2.27
N LEU A 300 -2.92 1.61 -1.96
CA LEU A 300 -4.30 2.00 -2.24
C LEU A 300 -4.75 3.15 -1.33
N SER A 301 -4.32 3.15 -0.05
CA SER A 301 -4.58 4.27 0.87
C SER A 301 -3.91 5.56 0.41
N MET A 302 -2.68 5.52 -0.12
CA MET A 302 -2.02 6.69 -0.70
C MET A 302 -2.81 7.26 -1.90
N ARG A 303 -3.46 6.40 -2.66
CA ARG A 303 -4.33 6.81 -3.76
C ARG A 303 -5.64 7.42 -3.28
N ASP A 304 -6.21 6.91 -2.17
CA ASP A 304 -7.35 7.56 -1.52
C ASP A 304 -7.01 9.02 -1.18
N ILE A 305 -5.82 9.23 -0.61
CA ILE A 305 -5.33 10.54 -0.18
C ILE A 305 -5.09 11.47 -1.38
N ALA A 306 -4.44 10.97 -2.42
CA ALA A 306 -4.22 11.73 -3.66
C ALA A 306 -5.54 12.15 -4.32
N ASP A 307 -6.53 11.25 -4.34
CA ASP A 307 -7.85 11.56 -4.89
C ASP A 307 -8.65 12.50 -3.99
N LEU A 308 -8.49 12.41 -2.65
CA LEU A 308 -9.03 13.40 -1.73
C LEU A 308 -8.45 14.78 -2.03
N GLY A 309 -7.12 14.91 -2.19
CA GLY A 309 -6.46 16.17 -2.56
C GLY A 309 -7.09 16.81 -3.81
N LYS A 310 -7.25 16.03 -4.89
CA LYS A 310 -7.91 16.50 -6.13
C LYS A 310 -9.37 16.94 -5.94
N CYS A 311 -10.07 16.37 -4.95
CA CYS A 311 -11.42 16.76 -4.62
C CYS A 311 -11.44 18.07 -3.82
N LEU A 312 -10.52 18.20 -2.85
CA LEU A 312 -10.38 19.39 -2.01
C LEU A 312 -9.97 20.64 -2.81
N GLU A 313 -9.04 20.50 -3.77
CA GLU A 313 -8.65 21.59 -4.69
C GLU A 313 -9.85 22.21 -5.46
N ARG A 314 -10.92 21.45 -5.64
CA ARG A 314 -12.11 21.84 -6.38
C ARG A 314 -13.34 22.06 -5.50
N ALA A 315 -13.14 22.14 -4.19
CA ALA A 315 -14.23 22.20 -3.23
C ALA A 315 -14.93 23.59 -3.16
N GLY A 316 -14.33 24.62 -3.76
CA GLY A 316 -14.95 25.97 -3.78
C GLY A 316 -15.15 26.58 -2.41
N GLY A 317 -14.35 26.16 -1.40
CA GLY A 317 -14.40 26.67 -0.02
C GLY A 317 -15.11 25.74 0.97
N ASP A 318 -16.00 24.83 0.55
CA ASP A 318 -16.62 23.84 1.44
C ASP A 318 -16.10 22.41 1.13
N PRO A 319 -15.13 21.88 1.93
CA PRO A 319 -14.54 20.57 1.70
C PRO A 319 -15.54 19.41 1.90
N GLY A 320 -16.62 19.61 2.64
CA GLY A 320 -17.64 18.60 2.91
C GLY A 320 -18.88 18.69 2.04
N ALA A 321 -18.92 19.61 1.08
CA ALA A 321 -20.06 19.74 0.18
C ALA A 321 -20.38 18.41 -0.52
N SER A 322 -21.67 18.16 -0.76
CA SER A 322 -22.15 16.91 -1.39
C SER A 322 -21.51 16.64 -2.76
N ALA A 323 -21.18 17.69 -3.51
CA ALA A 323 -20.45 17.56 -4.79
C ALA A 323 -19.04 17.00 -4.61
N VAL A 324 -18.34 17.37 -3.52
CA VAL A 324 -16.97 16.93 -3.18
C VAL A 324 -17.00 15.45 -2.76
N THR A 325 -17.86 15.12 -1.78
CA THR A 325 -17.97 13.75 -1.25
C THR A 325 -18.46 12.77 -2.32
N ALA A 326 -19.46 13.16 -3.15
CA ALA A 326 -19.94 12.34 -4.25
C ALA A 326 -18.88 12.13 -5.35
N ARG A 327 -18.04 13.16 -5.63
CA ARG A 327 -16.92 13.03 -6.56
C ARG A 327 -15.91 12.04 -6.03
N TYR A 328 -15.49 12.14 -4.76
CA TYR A 328 -14.57 11.23 -4.11
C TYR A 328 -15.12 9.79 -4.16
N ASP A 329 -16.37 9.56 -3.77
CA ASP A 329 -17.00 8.23 -3.82
C ASP A 329 -16.92 7.61 -5.23
N ARG A 330 -17.25 8.36 -6.28
CA ARG A 330 -17.18 7.85 -7.66
C ARG A 330 -15.75 7.46 -8.08
N MET A 331 -14.76 8.30 -7.75
CA MET A 331 -13.36 8.03 -8.08
C MET A 331 -12.86 6.77 -7.37
N ARG A 332 -13.12 6.67 -6.06
CA ARG A 332 -12.65 5.54 -5.27
C ARG A 332 -13.38 4.25 -5.61
N ARG A 333 -14.68 4.31 -5.85
CA ARG A 333 -15.46 3.13 -6.26
C ARG A 333 -14.94 2.53 -7.55
N ALA A 334 -14.65 3.33 -8.57
CA ALA A 334 -14.12 2.85 -9.84
C ALA A 334 -12.75 2.18 -9.65
N ASP A 335 -11.82 2.84 -8.94
CA ASP A 335 -10.47 2.32 -8.71
C ASP A 335 -10.46 1.05 -7.86
N VAL A 336 -11.12 1.07 -6.70
CA VAL A 336 -11.13 -0.06 -5.75
C VAL A 336 -11.83 -1.28 -6.35
N THR A 337 -12.96 -1.10 -7.06
CA THR A 337 -13.68 -2.21 -7.67
C THR A 337 -12.84 -2.91 -8.74
N THR A 338 -12.19 -2.13 -9.61
CA THR A 338 -11.32 -2.68 -10.67
C THR A 338 -10.16 -3.46 -10.07
N ARG A 339 -9.48 -2.90 -9.06
CA ARG A 339 -8.36 -3.58 -8.41
C ARG A 339 -8.76 -4.83 -7.65
N THR A 340 -9.89 -4.77 -6.94
CA THR A 340 -10.40 -5.94 -6.22
C THR A 340 -10.62 -7.11 -7.18
N GLY A 341 -11.30 -6.85 -8.31
CA GLY A 341 -11.52 -7.87 -9.32
C GLY A 341 -10.20 -8.45 -9.85
N THR A 342 -9.22 -7.60 -10.11
CA THR A 342 -7.90 -8.02 -10.61
C THR A 342 -7.13 -8.85 -9.59
N VAL A 343 -7.05 -8.40 -8.33
CA VAL A 343 -6.32 -9.12 -7.26
C VAL A 343 -7.02 -10.45 -6.92
N ASP A 344 -8.35 -10.47 -6.84
CA ASP A 344 -9.11 -11.70 -6.57
C ASP A 344 -8.95 -12.70 -7.71
N MET A 345 -9.02 -12.25 -8.97
CA MET A 345 -8.78 -13.10 -10.14
C MET A 345 -7.35 -13.65 -10.16
N LEU A 346 -6.36 -12.83 -9.85
CA LEU A 346 -4.96 -13.27 -9.77
C LEU A 346 -4.78 -14.32 -8.67
N ASN A 347 -5.26 -14.06 -7.45
CA ASN A 347 -5.14 -15.00 -6.34
C ASN A 347 -5.83 -16.33 -6.65
N ARG A 348 -7.05 -16.30 -7.18
CA ARG A 348 -7.77 -17.52 -7.58
C ARG A 348 -7.07 -18.28 -8.70
N SER A 349 -6.44 -17.58 -9.64
CA SER A 349 -5.67 -18.21 -10.72
C SER A 349 -4.43 -18.94 -10.20
N LEU A 350 -3.81 -18.45 -9.11
CA LEU A 350 -2.69 -19.11 -8.44
C LEU A 350 -3.13 -20.38 -7.70
N LEU A 351 -4.29 -20.32 -7.04
CA LEU A 351 -4.83 -21.42 -6.25
C LEU A 351 -5.42 -22.55 -7.11
N THR A 352 -5.84 -22.27 -8.35
CA THR A 352 -6.51 -23.28 -9.17
C THR A 352 -5.55 -24.31 -9.75
N GLY A 353 -5.95 -25.57 -9.67
CA GLY A 353 -5.30 -26.69 -10.36
C GLY A 353 -5.74 -26.87 -11.83
N PHE A 354 -6.70 -26.05 -12.33
CA PHE A 354 -7.31 -26.22 -13.63
C PHE A 354 -6.34 -25.89 -14.77
N LEU A 355 -6.00 -26.90 -15.58
CA LEU A 355 -4.95 -26.84 -16.61
C LEU A 355 -5.09 -25.67 -17.61
N PRO A 356 -6.29 -25.37 -18.17
CA PRO A 356 -6.44 -24.23 -19.08
C PRO A 356 -6.06 -22.87 -18.46
N VAL A 357 -6.32 -22.65 -17.16
CA VAL A 357 -5.93 -21.42 -16.46
C VAL A 357 -4.41 -21.34 -16.28
N GLN A 358 -3.75 -22.49 -16.03
CA GLN A 358 -2.29 -22.55 -15.93
C GLN A 358 -1.64 -22.22 -17.29
N ILE A 359 -2.16 -22.78 -18.38
CA ILE A 359 -1.70 -22.48 -19.75
C ILE A 359 -1.90 -21.00 -20.05
N ALA A 360 -3.10 -20.43 -19.78
CA ALA A 360 -3.38 -19.02 -20.03
C ALA A 360 -2.42 -18.10 -19.24
N ARG A 361 -2.09 -18.45 -18.00
CA ARG A 361 -1.11 -17.73 -17.17
C ARG A 361 0.31 -17.83 -17.76
N ALA A 362 0.75 -19.03 -18.14
CA ALA A 362 2.06 -19.24 -18.75
C ALA A 362 2.21 -18.49 -20.08
N VAL A 363 1.18 -18.52 -20.94
CA VAL A 363 1.13 -17.78 -22.20
C VAL A 363 1.12 -16.27 -21.94
N GLY A 364 0.31 -15.78 -20.99
CA GLY A 364 0.26 -14.37 -20.63
C GLY A 364 1.60 -13.83 -20.15
N LEU A 365 2.29 -14.56 -19.26
CA LEU A 365 3.65 -14.20 -18.81
C LEU A 365 4.67 -14.31 -19.95
N GLY A 366 4.55 -15.31 -20.84
CA GLY A 366 5.38 -15.44 -22.03
C GLY A 366 5.22 -14.25 -22.98
N MET A 367 4.00 -13.75 -23.17
CA MET A 367 3.73 -12.55 -23.97
C MET A 367 4.38 -11.29 -23.38
N LEU A 368 4.44 -11.16 -22.04
CA LEU A 368 5.14 -10.03 -21.39
C LEU A 368 6.66 -10.09 -21.62
N ILE A 369 7.23 -11.27 -21.84
CA ILE A 369 8.64 -11.41 -22.21
C ILE A 369 8.85 -11.07 -23.69
N ALA A 370 7.96 -11.55 -24.57
CA ALA A 370 8.14 -11.47 -26.01
C ALA A 370 7.74 -10.11 -26.61
N ILE A 371 6.87 -9.33 -25.97
CA ILE A 371 6.25 -8.12 -26.53
C ILE A 371 6.56 -6.91 -25.64
N PRO A 372 7.67 -6.15 -25.91
CA PRO A 372 8.09 -5.02 -25.07
C PRO A 372 6.99 -3.95 -24.83
N PRO A 373 6.16 -3.54 -25.81
CA PRO A 373 5.09 -2.59 -25.53
C PRO A 373 4.06 -3.09 -24.52
N LEU A 374 3.68 -4.37 -24.60
CA LEU A 374 2.74 -4.98 -23.66
C LEU A 374 3.35 -5.05 -22.24
N ARG A 375 4.63 -5.37 -22.17
CA ARG A 375 5.42 -5.39 -20.96
C ARG A 375 5.44 -4.01 -20.28
N ASN A 376 5.75 -2.95 -21.03
CA ASN A 376 5.78 -1.57 -20.52
C ASN A 376 4.41 -1.10 -20.04
N ILE A 377 3.34 -1.43 -20.76
CA ILE A 377 1.96 -1.17 -20.33
C ILE A 377 1.68 -1.86 -19.00
N ALA A 378 2.00 -3.15 -18.89
CA ALA A 378 1.77 -3.93 -17.68
C ALA A 378 2.53 -3.37 -16.46
N MET A 379 3.79 -2.96 -16.66
CA MET A 379 4.61 -2.36 -15.61
C MET A 379 4.03 -1.02 -15.14
N ARG A 380 3.70 -0.10 -16.07
CA ARG A 380 3.10 1.20 -15.75
C ARG A 380 1.71 1.06 -15.13
N GLU A 381 0.90 0.12 -15.63
CA GLU A 381 -0.44 -0.15 -15.10
C GLU A 381 -0.37 -0.77 -13.69
N GLY A 382 0.63 -1.62 -13.43
CA GLY A 382 0.88 -2.19 -12.10
C GLY A 382 1.21 -1.13 -11.05
N MET A 383 1.94 -0.07 -11.42
CA MET A 383 2.27 1.06 -10.54
C MET A 383 1.10 2.03 -10.38
N ALA A 384 0.51 2.47 -11.49
CA ALA A 384 -0.56 3.46 -11.49
C ALA A 384 -1.61 3.13 -12.56
N PRO A 385 -2.89 2.85 -12.18
CA PRO A 385 -3.94 2.54 -13.13
C PRO A 385 -4.15 3.62 -14.17
N GLY A 386 -4.32 3.19 -15.41
CA GLY A 386 -4.48 4.06 -16.56
C GLY A 386 -3.17 4.69 -17.05
N ALA A 387 -2.04 4.51 -16.34
CA ALA A 387 -0.75 5.03 -16.78
C ALA A 387 -0.21 4.27 -18.00
N GLY A 388 -0.44 2.96 -18.05
CA GLY A 388 -0.05 2.12 -19.18
C GLY A 388 -0.79 2.51 -20.45
N PHE A 389 -2.12 2.66 -20.38
CA PHE A 389 -2.92 3.08 -21.53
C PHE A 389 -2.65 4.52 -21.95
N ARG A 390 -2.45 5.44 -21.02
CA ARG A 390 -2.11 6.84 -21.33
C ARG A 390 -0.76 6.96 -22.05
N SER A 391 0.20 6.10 -21.74
CA SER A 391 1.51 6.10 -22.41
C SER A 391 1.44 5.74 -23.90
N LEU A 392 0.40 5.03 -24.34
CA LEU A 392 0.17 4.72 -25.78
C LEU A 392 -0.24 5.97 -26.58
N PHE A 393 -0.83 6.98 -25.92
CA PHE A 393 -1.32 8.20 -26.56
C PHE A 393 -0.43 9.41 -26.30
N SER A 394 0.57 9.31 -25.41
CA SER A 394 1.60 10.32 -25.24
C SER A 394 2.67 10.14 -26.30
N ARG A 395 2.93 11.21 -27.10
CA ARG A 395 3.99 11.24 -28.11
C ARG A 395 5.35 10.85 -27.48
N PRO A 396 6.21 10.12 -28.20
CA PRO A 396 7.55 9.82 -27.70
C PRO A 396 8.27 11.15 -27.40
N PHE A 397 8.83 11.21 -26.20
CA PHE A 397 9.66 12.33 -25.74
C PHE A 397 10.82 12.49 -26.73
N ARG A 398 10.94 13.65 -27.39
CA ARG A 398 12.10 14.00 -28.21
C ARG A 398 13.33 13.95 -27.31
N GLU A 399 14.37 13.26 -27.78
CA GLU A 399 15.73 13.37 -27.26
C GLU A 399 16.07 14.84 -27.04
N ARG A 400 16.18 15.27 -25.80
CA ARG A 400 16.83 16.54 -25.44
C ARG A 400 18.19 16.22 -24.84
N ASP A 401 19.19 16.59 -25.64
CA ASP A 401 20.53 17.02 -25.29
C ASP A 401 21.28 16.24 -24.19
N ARG A 402 22.11 15.34 -24.62
CA ARG A 402 23.31 14.96 -23.87
C ARG A 402 24.20 16.22 -23.76
N PRO A 403 24.62 16.66 -22.55
CA PRO A 403 25.68 17.65 -22.46
C PRO A 403 26.97 17.07 -23.05
N GLY A 404 27.57 17.84 -23.95
CA GLY A 404 28.70 17.42 -24.74
C GLY A 404 29.88 16.93 -23.92
N ALA A 405 30.48 15.86 -24.37
CA ALA A 405 31.82 15.46 -24.02
C ALA A 405 32.78 16.52 -24.61
N SER A 406 33.36 17.33 -23.74
CA SER A 406 34.50 18.18 -24.12
C SER A 406 35.71 17.28 -24.34
N HIS A 407 36.10 17.10 -25.58
CA HIS A 407 37.46 16.71 -25.93
C HIS A 407 38.40 17.89 -25.61
N SER A 408 39.32 17.65 -24.70
CA SER A 408 40.54 18.46 -24.59
C SER A 408 41.71 17.68 -25.22
N SER A 409 42.24 18.25 -26.26
CA SER A 409 43.55 17.96 -26.82
C SER A 409 44.66 18.28 -25.80
#